data_f89836b9f78493c54f98e1c40dd86597
#
_entry.id   f89836b9f78493c54f98e1c40dd86597
#
_cell.length_a   1.000
_cell.length_b   1.000
_cell.length_c   1.000
_cell.angle_alpha   90.00
_cell.angle_beta   90.00
_cell.angle_gamma   90.00
#
_symmetry.space_group_name_H-M   'P 1'
#
loop_
_entity.id
_entity.type
_entity.pdbx_description
1 polymer ?
#
loop_
_entity_poly.entity_id
_entity_poly.type
_entity_poly.pdbx_seq_one_letter_code
_entity_poly.pdbx_strand_id
1 'polypeptide(L)'
;MNNSRFTAGLAVMLVISAMSFAADDAITLPAGSELHVQLITTLSSKTNETGDLWTGKVVEPIFGKGGEIVPEGSTVDGHITYVKGPGRVKGKGEMRLIVDSISTPDASKYNIVASLKDASGTKVKDEEGTMQGPGKDGKGTAVETGVGAAAGAGVGAIAHGGTGALYGAGIGAMAGLAHRILKKGKDIVLPSGTEMTFVISRDTTAKKVPIKQ
;
A
#
# COMPACT_ATOMS: atom_id res chain seq x y z
N MET A 1 -91.38 -16.55 -25.83
CA MET A 1 -90.70 -15.34 -26.35
C MET A 1 -90.02 -14.67 -25.15
N ASN A 2 -88.78 -14.92 -24.88
CA ASN A 2 -88.00 -14.11 -23.98
C ASN A 2 -86.49 -14.41 -24.21
N ASN A 3 -85.89 -13.44 -24.86
CA ASN A 3 -84.45 -13.49 -25.11
C ASN A 3 -83.69 -12.95 -23.85
N SER A 4 -83.06 -13.82 -23.09
CA SER A 4 -82.18 -13.43 -22.08
C SER A 4 -80.74 -13.45 -22.63
N ARG A 5 -80.19 -12.25 -22.88
CA ARG A 5 -78.78 -12.04 -23.32
C ARG A 5 -77.93 -12.07 -22.10
N PHE A 6 -77.22 -13.16 -21.89
CA PHE A 6 -76.09 -13.22 -20.94
C PHE A 6 -74.90 -12.48 -21.51
N THR A 7 -74.66 -11.30 -21.02
CA THR A 7 -73.34 -10.62 -21.22
C THR A 7 -72.33 -11.15 -20.21
N ALA A 8 -71.50 -12.07 -20.66
CA ALA A 8 -70.35 -12.50 -19.89
C ALA A 8 -69.31 -11.34 -19.91
N GLY A 9 -69.22 -10.68 -18.77
CA GLY A 9 -68.15 -9.69 -18.52
C GLY A 9 -66.80 -10.39 -18.32
N LEU A 10 -65.98 -10.35 -19.32
CA LEU A 10 -64.56 -10.83 -19.22
C LEU A 10 -63.79 -9.82 -18.40
N ALA A 11 -63.64 -10.07 -17.10
CA ALA A 11 -62.74 -9.33 -16.23
C ALA A 11 -61.31 -9.74 -16.57
N VAL A 12 -60.66 -8.96 -17.42
CA VAL A 12 -59.20 -9.05 -17.64
C VAL A 12 -58.52 -8.47 -16.43
N MET A 13 -58.14 -9.38 -15.52
CA MET A 13 -57.31 -9.06 -14.35
C MET A 13 -55.89 -8.79 -14.88
N LEU A 14 -55.54 -7.53 -15.10
CA LEU A 14 -54.23 -7.08 -15.47
C LEU A 14 -53.30 -7.25 -14.24
N VAL A 15 -52.65 -8.38 -14.12
CA VAL A 15 -51.61 -8.61 -13.14
C VAL A 15 -50.40 -7.80 -13.59
N ILE A 16 -50.31 -6.56 -13.14
CA ILE A 16 -49.08 -5.77 -13.24
C ILE A 16 -48.07 -6.41 -12.27
N SER A 17 -47.29 -7.35 -12.79
CA SER A 17 -46.10 -7.81 -12.11
C SER A 17 -45.18 -6.58 -11.99
N ALA A 18 -45.19 -5.94 -10.83
CA ALA A 18 -44.19 -4.99 -10.45
C ALA A 18 -42.83 -5.75 -10.45
N MET A 19 -42.15 -5.73 -11.59
CA MET A 19 -40.72 -6.02 -11.64
C MET A 19 -40.07 -4.93 -10.79
N SER A 20 -39.87 -5.22 -9.53
CA SER A 20 -38.94 -4.48 -8.70
C SER A 20 -37.58 -4.64 -9.39
N PHE A 21 -37.20 -3.67 -10.20
CA PHE A 21 -35.81 -3.47 -10.55
C PHE A 21 -35.15 -3.19 -9.21
N ALA A 22 -34.50 -4.20 -8.63
CA ALA A 22 -33.50 -3.97 -7.61
C ALA A 22 -32.52 -3.00 -8.26
N ALA A 23 -32.53 -1.76 -7.83
CA ALA A 23 -31.50 -0.81 -8.20
C ALA A 23 -30.19 -1.52 -7.84
N ASP A 24 -29.40 -1.83 -8.86
CA ASP A 24 -28.05 -2.37 -8.67
C ASP A 24 -27.32 -1.21 -8.00
N ASP A 25 -27.17 -1.25 -6.66
CA ASP A 25 -26.46 -0.26 -5.87
C ASP A 25 -24.96 -0.28 -6.23
N ALA A 26 -24.71 -0.15 -7.52
CA ALA A 26 -23.38 -0.10 -8.08
C ALA A 26 -22.78 1.27 -7.76
N ILE A 27 -21.88 1.30 -6.82
CA ILE A 27 -21.10 2.49 -6.49
C ILE A 27 -19.98 2.62 -7.50
N THR A 28 -19.92 3.76 -8.18
CA THR A 28 -18.83 4.08 -9.10
C THR A 28 -17.86 5.00 -8.40
N LEU A 29 -16.70 4.47 -8.09
CA LEU A 29 -15.53 5.24 -7.61
C LEU A 29 -14.69 5.59 -8.84
N PRO A 30 -14.60 6.87 -9.23
CA PRO A 30 -13.83 7.26 -10.39
C PRO A 30 -12.34 7.04 -10.19
N ALA A 31 -11.62 6.73 -11.27
CA ALA A 31 -10.17 6.70 -11.27
C ALA A 31 -9.60 8.02 -10.77
N GLY A 32 -8.54 7.96 -9.99
CA GLY A 32 -7.93 9.14 -9.37
C GLY A 32 -8.56 9.56 -8.03
N SER A 33 -9.65 8.93 -7.58
CA SER A 33 -10.17 9.17 -6.23
C SER A 33 -9.14 8.75 -5.18
N GLU A 34 -8.95 9.59 -4.16
CA GLU A 34 -8.04 9.32 -3.07
C GLU A 34 -8.78 8.63 -1.92
N LEU A 35 -8.12 7.65 -1.32
CA LEU A 35 -8.59 6.89 -0.17
C LEU A 35 -7.57 7.05 0.94
N HIS A 36 -7.94 7.78 1.99
CA HIS A 36 -7.11 8.02 3.17
C HIS A 36 -7.35 6.93 4.20
N VAL A 37 -6.29 6.20 4.53
CA VAL A 37 -6.34 5.00 5.37
C VAL A 37 -5.34 5.10 6.50
N GLN A 38 -5.79 4.83 7.72
CA GLN A 38 -4.92 4.61 8.87
C GLN A 38 -4.69 3.11 9.06
N LEU A 39 -3.44 2.68 9.06
CA LEU A 39 -3.04 1.29 9.21
C LEU A 39 -3.37 0.76 10.61
N ILE A 40 -4.01 -0.41 10.69
CA ILE A 40 -4.25 -1.13 11.96
C ILE A 40 -3.15 -2.16 12.19
N THR A 41 -2.79 -2.90 11.14
CA THR A 41 -1.76 -3.95 11.16
C THR A 41 -0.38 -3.33 11.09
N THR A 42 0.54 -3.70 11.98
CA THR A 42 1.95 -3.30 11.82
C THR A 42 2.61 -4.09 10.72
N LEU A 43 3.25 -3.42 9.76
CA LEU A 43 3.96 -4.03 8.65
C LEU A 43 5.46 -3.77 8.69
N SER A 44 6.25 -4.78 8.30
CA SER A 44 7.71 -4.65 8.23
C SER A 44 8.30 -5.48 7.10
N SER A 45 9.21 -4.89 6.31
CA SER A 45 9.94 -5.60 5.27
C SER A 45 10.87 -6.70 5.80
N LYS A 46 11.03 -6.80 7.12
CA LYS A 46 11.82 -7.84 7.77
C LYS A 46 11.01 -9.11 8.07
N THR A 47 9.75 -8.96 8.40
CA THR A 47 8.89 -10.04 8.92
C THR A 47 7.74 -10.42 8.01
N ASN A 48 7.30 -9.49 7.16
CA ASN A 48 6.22 -9.77 6.23
C ASN A 48 6.74 -10.32 4.90
N GLU A 49 5.87 -11.09 4.24
CA GLU A 49 6.10 -11.71 2.95
C GLU A 49 5.07 -11.24 1.90
N THR A 50 5.35 -11.51 0.64
CA THR A 50 4.39 -11.27 -0.44
C THR A 50 3.17 -12.17 -0.25
N GLY A 51 1.98 -11.61 -0.30
CA GLY A 51 0.71 -12.27 -0.03
C GLY A 51 0.17 -12.04 1.38
N ASP A 52 0.97 -11.51 2.32
CA ASP A 52 0.48 -11.18 3.65
C ASP A 52 -0.64 -10.13 3.59
N LEU A 53 -1.68 -10.36 4.39
CA LEU A 53 -2.82 -9.46 4.51
C LEU A 53 -2.51 -8.31 5.46
N TRP A 54 -3.12 -7.18 5.18
CA TRP A 54 -3.12 -6.02 6.06
C TRP A 54 -4.50 -5.39 6.15
N THR A 55 -4.76 -4.71 7.25
CA THR A 55 -6.03 -4.06 7.53
C THR A 55 -5.80 -2.62 7.96
N GLY A 56 -6.67 -1.73 7.51
CA GLY A 56 -6.69 -0.31 7.88
C GLY A 56 -8.11 0.20 8.08
N LYS A 57 -8.23 1.45 8.50
CA LYS A 57 -9.50 2.18 8.60
C LYS A 57 -9.47 3.42 7.72
N VAL A 58 -10.58 3.70 7.07
CA VAL A 58 -10.81 4.96 6.36
C VAL A 58 -10.87 6.09 7.36
N VAL A 59 -10.07 7.14 7.17
CA VAL A 59 -10.02 8.32 8.04
C VAL A 59 -10.76 9.53 7.46
N GLU A 60 -11.01 9.52 6.14
CA GLU A 60 -11.79 10.57 5.47
C GLU A 60 -12.84 9.92 4.56
N PRO A 61 -14.11 10.33 4.64
CA PRO A 61 -15.17 9.76 3.83
C PRO A 61 -14.98 10.06 2.35
N ILE A 62 -15.35 9.12 1.48
CA ILE A 62 -15.35 9.33 0.03
C ILE A 62 -16.77 9.65 -0.43
N PHE A 63 -16.91 10.77 -1.14
CA PHE A 63 -18.18 11.22 -1.73
C PHE A 63 -18.24 10.93 -3.23
N GLY A 64 -19.42 10.62 -3.70
CA GLY A 64 -19.72 10.43 -5.12
C GLY A 64 -21.01 11.13 -5.53
N LYS A 65 -21.53 10.82 -6.72
CA LYS A 65 -22.70 11.52 -7.31
C LYS A 65 -24.01 11.39 -6.49
N GLY A 66 -24.08 10.48 -5.55
CA GLY A 66 -25.29 10.22 -4.72
C GLY A 66 -25.13 10.55 -3.25
N GLY A 67 -23.99 11.13 -2.82
CA GLY A 67 -23.66 11.38 -1.43
C GLY A 67 -22.41 10.67 -0.96
N GLU A 68 -22.35 10.36 0.33
CA GLU A 68 -21.24 9.61 0.93
C GLU A 68 -21.29 8.14 0.46
N ILE A 69 -20.19 7.70 -0.15
CA ILE A 69 -20.05 6.34 -0.68
C ILE A 69 -19.33 5.43 0.32
N VAL A 70 -18.23 5.93 0.85
CA VAL A 70 -17.43 5.21 1.84
C VAL A 70 -17.35 6.05 3.09
N PRO A 71 -18.04 5.67 4.16
CA PRO A 71 -18.02 6.38 5.43
C PRO A 71 -16.64 6.30 6.10
N GLU A 72 -16.33 7.33 6.89
CA GLU A 72 -15.23 7.27 7.85
C GLU A 72 -15.40 6.04 8.77
N GLY A 73 -14.29 5.44 9.18
CA GLY A 73 -14.29 4.23 10.01
C GLY A 73 -14.54 2.92 9.25
N SER A 74 -14.81 2.97 7.93
CA SER A 74 -14.87 1.77 7.09
C SER A 74 -13.56 0.99 7.17
N THR A 75 -13.67 -0.34 7.16
CA THR A 75 -12.50 -1.23 7.19
C THR A 75 -11.97 -1.45 5.79
N VAL A 76 -10.66 -1.30 5.61
CA VAL A 76 -9.95 -1.55 4.36
C VAL A 76 -9.11 -2.80 4.54
N ASP A 77 -9.29 -3.76 3.65
CA ASP A 77 -8.48 -4.97 3.58
C ASP A 77 -7.65 -4.96 2.31
N GLY A 78 -6.40 -5.38 2.42
CA GLY A 78 -5.49 -5.46 1.31
C GLY A 78 -4.38 -6.47 1.56
N HIS A 79 -3.48 -6.61 0.59
CA HIS A 79 -2.33 -7.50 0.73
C HIS A 79 -1.03 -6.86 0.22
N ILE A 80 0.08 -7.48 0.59
CA ILE A 80 1.41 -7.12 0.13
C ILE A 80 1.65 -7.80 -1.21
N THR A 81 1.84 -7.03 -2.29
CA THR A 81 2.14 -7.60 -3.62
C THR A 81 3.62 -7.81 -3.84
N TYR A 82 4.46 -7.07 -3.13
CA TYR A 82 5.90 -7.18 -3.24
C TYR A 82 6.59 -6.72 -1.96
N VAL A 83 7.57 -7.47 -1.50
CA VAL A 83 8.45 -7.08 -0.39
C VAL A 83 9.87 -7.52 -0.65
N LYS A 84 10.81 -6.63 -0.33
CA LYS A 84 12.24 -6.86 -0.42
C LYS A 84 12.94 -6.18 0.74
N GLY A 85 13.66 -6.94 1.51
CA GLY A 85 14.50 -6.39 2.57
C GLY A 85 15.71 -5.61 2.02
N PRO A 86 16.29 -4.69 2.79
CA PRO A 86 17.44 -3.92 2.38
C PRO A 86 18.69 -4.79 2.24
N GLY A 87 19.51 -4.46 1.24
CA GLY A 87 20.81 -5.11 1.02
C GLY A 87 21.85 -4.75 2.07
N ARG A 88 22.91 -5.56 2.17
CA ARG A 88 24.04 -5.32 3.09
C ARG A 88 24.97 -4.22 2.57
N VAL A 89 25.33 -4.26 1.32
CA VAL A 89 26.26 -3.30 0.69
C VAL A 89 25.51 -2.17 0.00
N LYS A 90 24.49 -2.51 -0.76
CA LYS A 90 23.70 -1.61 -1.60
C LYS A 90 22.25 -2.10 -1.65
N GLY A 91 21.32 -1.18 -1.73
CA GLY A 91 19.89 -1.47 -1.84
C GLY A 91 19.10 -0.98 -0.64
N LYS A 92 17.88 -0.61 -0.92
CA LYS A 92 16.88 -0.16 0.03
C LYS A 92 15.84 -1.25 0.20
N GLY A 93 15.19 -1.29 1.35
CA GLY A 93 13.97 -2.09 1.51
C GLY A 93 12.90 -1.56 0.57
N GLU A 94 12.14 -2.43 -0.05
CA GLU A 94 11.02 -2.08 -0.92
C GLU A 94 9.79 -2.87 -0.47
N MET A 95 8.62 -2.24 -0.51
CA MET A 95 7.34 -2.88 -0.20
C MET A 95 6.24 -2.24 -1.05
N ARG A 96 5.30 -3.05 -1.55
CA ARG A 96 4.15 -2.59 -2.31
C ARG A 96 2.88 -3.16 -1.69
N LEU A 97 1.93 -2.27 -1.45
CA LEU A 97 0.61 -2.59 -0.91
C LEU A 97 -0.46 -2.28 -1.93
N ILE A 98 -1.48 -3.12 -1.99
CA ILE A 98 -2.71 -2.81 -2.71
C ILE A 98 -3.90 -2.99 -1.79
N VAL A 99 -4.98 -2.29 -2.12
CA VAL A 99 -6.29 -2.47 -1.49
C VAL A 99 -7.08 -3.47 -2.32
N ASP A 100 -7.72 -4.44 -1.64
CA ASP A 100 -8.58 -5.45 -2.26
C ASP A 100 -10.06 -5.13 -2.07
N SER A 101 -10.41 -4.66 -0.87
CA SER A 101 -11.80 -4.39 -0.54
C SER A 101 -11.98 -3.36 0.57
N ILE A 102 -13.14 -2.74 0.57
CA ILE A 102 -13.62 -1.87 1.66
C ILE A 102 -14.89 -2.48 2.22
N SER A 103 -14.96 -2.61 3.53
CA SER A 103 -16.15 -3.04 4.27
C SER A 103 -16.68 -1.86 5.07
N THR A 104 -17.89 -1.43 4.75
CA THR A 104 -18.54 -0.29 5.40
C THR A 104 -19.27 -0.70 6.69
N PRO A 105 -19.56 0.24 7.61
CA PRO A 105 -20.24 -0.07 8.87
C PRO A 105 -21.63 -0.69 8.70
N ASP A 106 -22.30 -0.48 7.55
CA ASP A 106 -23.59 -1.08 7.21
C ASP A 106 -23.49 -2.55 6.73
N ALA A 107 -22.33 -3.17 6.94
CA ALA A 107 -22.03 -4.54 6.52
C ALA A 107 -22.05 -4.75 4.99
N SER A 108 -21.75 -3.71 4.21
CA SER A 108 -21.55 -3.83 2.76
C SER A 108 -20.06 -3.97 2.45
N LYS A 109 -19.75 -4.81 1.47
CA LYS A 109 -18.35 -5.02 1.03
C LYS A 109 -18.19 -4.65 -0.44
N TYR A 110 -17.18 -3.83 -0.72
CA TYR A 110 -16.86 -3.36 -2.06
C TYR A 110 -15.46 -3.83 -2.45
N ASN A 111 -15.36 -4.55 -3.56
CA ASN A 111 -14.07 -4.93 -4.12
C ASN A 111 -13.54 -3.77 -4.95
N ILE A 112 -12.37 -3.26 -4.60
CA ILE A 112 -11.71 -2.17 -5.32
C ILE A 112 -10.25 -2.52 -5.55
N VAL A 113 -9.61 -1.83 -6.49
CA VAL A 113 -8.17 -1.92 -6.69
C VAL A 113 -7.61 -0.51 -6.61
N ALA A 114 -6.80 -0.28 -5.59
CA ALA A 114 -6.13 0.99 -5.40
C ALA A 114 -4.64 0.78 -5.07
N SER A 115 -3.79 1.61 -5.64
CA SER A 115 -2.36 1.61 -5.40
C SER A 115 -1.94 2.74 -4.46
N LEU A 116 -0.90 2.51 -3.70
CA LEU A 116 -0.38 3.47 -2.74
C LEU A 116 0.21 4.69 -3.46
N LYS A 117 -0.25 5.89 -3.10
CA LYS A 117 0.27 7.17 -3.56
C LYS A 117 1.28 7.77 -2.57
N ASP A 118 0.95 7.71 -1.29
CA ASP A 118 1.78 8.26 -0.22
C ASP A 118 1.63 7.45 1.08
N ALA A 119 2.66 7.45 1.89
CA ALA A 119 2.64 6.88 3.25
C ALA A 119 3.54 7.70 4.17
N SER A 120 3.00 8.08 5.32
CA SER A 120 3.72 8.89 6.31
C SER A 120 5.07 8.28 6.68
N GLY A 121 6.14 9.06 6.50
CA GLY A 121 7.51 8.64 6.85
C GLY A 121 8.20 7.73 5.85
N THR A 122 7.59 7.42 4.71
CA THR A 122 8.16 6.55 3.67
C THR A 122 8.01 7.18 2.28
N LYS A 123 9.01 7.01 1.42
CA LYS A 123 8.97 7.53 0.06
C LYS A 123 8.34 6.51 -0.88
N VAL A 124 7.36 6.91 -1.66
CA VAL A 124 6.86 6.14 -2.80
C VAL A 124 7.75 6.42 -4.01
N LYS A 125 8.17 5.38 -4.71
CA LYS A 125 9.18 5.42 -5.78
C LYS A 125 8.55 5.52 -7.17
N ASP A 126 7.43 4.88 -7.37
CA ASP A 126 6.79 4.68 -8.66
C ASP A 126 5.26 4.80 -8.57
N GLU A 127 4.61 4.90 -9.74
CA GLU A 127 3.16 4.98 -9.87
C GLU A 127 2.43 3.69 -9.43
N GLU A 128 3.17 2.59 -9.33
CA GLU A 128 2.62 1.32 -8.80
C GLU A 128 2.55 1.30 -7.27
N GLY A 129 2.98 2.36 -6.60
CA GLY A 129 2.92 2.49 -5.16
C GLY A 129 4.00 1.72 -4.40
N THR A 130 5.17 1.52 -5.04
CA THR A 130 6.30 0.88 -4.36
C THR A 130 6.94 1.83 -3.36
N MET A 131 6.81 1.52 -2.07
CA MET A 131 7.51 2.20 -1.00
C MET A 131 8.98 1.84 -0.99
N GLN A 132 9.82 2.84 -0.69
CA GLN A 132 11.25 2.65 -0.54
C GLN A 132 11.71 3.13 0.82
N GLY A 133 12.25 2.23 1.60
CA GLY A 133 12.77 2.51 2.93
C GLY A 133 14.09 3.29 2.93
N PRO A 134 14.53 3.74 4.10
CA PRO A 134 15.84 4.34 4.27
C PRO A 134 16.91 3.27 4.05
N GLY A 135 17.59 3.34 2.93
CA GLY A 135 18.63 2.38 2.56
C GLY A 135 20.01 3.01 2.51
N LYS A 136 21.00 2.19 2.22
CA LYS A 136 22.35 2.63 1.93
C LYS A 136 22.48 2.91 0.44
N ASP A 137 22.85 4.11 0.10
CA ASP A 137 23.23 4.52 -1.25
C ASP A 137 24.73 4.40 -1.46
N GLY A 138 25.16 4.27 -2.70
CA GLY A 138 26.55 4.14 -3.06
C GLY A 138 27.43 5.31 -2.58
N LYS A 139 26.85 6.52 -2.51
CA LYS A 139 27.56 7.70 -1.99
C LYS A 139 28.00 7.54 -0.54
N GLY A 140 27.12 7.06 0.35
CA GLY A 140 27.47 6.80 1.72
C GLY A 140 28.53 5.69 1.85
N THR A 141 28.57 4.70 0.97
CA THR A 141 29.65 3.69 0.95
C THR A 141 31.00 4.31 0.61
N ALA A 142 31.02 5.18 -0.41
CA ALA A 142 32.24 5.88 -0.77
C ALA A 142 32.78 6.77 0.36
N VAL A 143 31.90 7.48 1.08
CA VAL A 143 32.28 8.32 2.22
C VAL A 143 32.84 7.48 3.37
N GLU A 144 32.13 6.39 3.80
CA GLU A 144 32.63 5.56 4.91
C GLU A 144 33.96 4.86 4.58
N THR A 145 34.15 4.40 3.33
CA THR A 145 35.41 3.82 2.87
C THR A 145 36.50 4.86 2.79
N GLY A 146 36.18 6.06 2.32
CA GLY A 146 37.13 7.17 2.24
C GLY A 146 37.57 7.65 3.61
N VAL A 147 36.69 7.75 4.59
CA VAL A 147 37.02 8.09 5.98
C VAL A 147 37.92 7.02 6.60
N GLY A 148 37.63 5.73 6.41
CA GLY A 148 38.46 4.64 6.87
C GLY A 148 39.88 4.69 6.27
N ALA A 149 39.99 4.95 4.96
CA ALA A 149 41.25 5.10 4.26
C ALA A 149 42.08 6.29 4.79
N ALA A 150 41.46 7.45 4.97
CA ALA A 150 42.10 8.66 5.46
C ALA A 150 42.62 8.47 6.92
N ALA A 151 41.82 7.90 7.78
CA ALA A 151 42.23 7.58 9.16
C ALA A 151 43.37 6.58 9.19
N GLY A 152 43.29 5.48 8.41
CA GLY A 152 44.34 4.50 8.29
C GLY A 152 45.64 5.07 7.74
N ALA A 153 45.57 5.94 6.72
CA ALA A 153 46.73 6.63 6.17
C ALA A 153 47.44 7.53 7.23
N GLY A 154 46.65 8.29 8.01
CA GLY A 154 47.19 9.13 9.07
C GLY A 154 47.98 8.35 10.11
N VAL A 155 47.40 7.27 10.63
CA VAL A 155 48.08 6.39 11.61
C VAL A 155 49.32 5.71 10.99
N GLY A 156 49.19 5.21 9.75
CA GLY A 156 50.28 4.57 9.03
C GLY A 156 51.44 5.50 8.75
N ALA A 157 51.16 6.76 8.40
CA ALA A 157 52.17 7.78 8.15
C ALA A 157 53.01 8.07 9.42
N ILE A 158 52.36 8.17 10.57
CA ILE A 158 53.05 8.39 11.85
C ILE A 158 53.98 7.22 12.17
N ALA A 159 53.57 6.00 11.88
CA ALA A 159 54.34 4.80 12.23
C ALA A 159 55.53 4.54 11.30
N HIS A 160 55.37 4.71 9.96
CA HIS A 160 56.36 4.30 8.97
C HIS A 160 56.42 5.25 7.75
N GLY A 161 56.09 6.54 7.91
CA GLY A 161 56.18 7.56 6.84
C GLY A 161 55.28 7.25 5.66
N GLY A 162 55.71 7.63 4.46
CA GLY A 162 54.90 7.54 3.24
C GLY A 162 54.45 6.11 2.87
N THR A 163 55.34 5.11 3.09
CA THR A 163 55.01 3.69 2.83
C THR A 163 53.98 3.18 3.83
N GLY A 164 54.10 3.58 5.10
CA GLY A 164 53.10 3.27 6.11
C GLY A 164 51.74 3.90 5.85
N ALA A 165 51.72 5.09 5.28
CA ALA A 165 50.49 5.76 4.86
C ALA A 165 49.73 4.94 3.80
N LEU A 166 50.41 4.40 2.79
CA LEU A 166 49.81 3.58 1.75
C LEU A 166 49.21 2.29 2.30
N TYR A 167 49.95 1.56 3.12
CA TYR A 167 49.45 0.34 3.78
C TYR A 167 48.29 0.66 4.74
N GLY A 168 48.43 1.71 5.55
CA GLY A 168 47.41 2.15 6.47
C GLY A 168 46.11 2.59 5.77
N ALA A 169 46.23 3.30 4.64
CA ALA A 169 45.07 3.66 3.81
C ALA A 169 44.33 2.41 3.27
N GLY A 170 45.09 1.42 2.78
CA GLY A 170 44.52 0.16 2.28
C GLY A 170 43.77 -0.62 3.37
N ILE A 171 44.41 -0.80 4.55
CA ILE A 171 43.78 -1.50 5.68
C ILE A 171 42.57 -0.71 6.20
N GLY A 172 42.64 0.61 6.31
CA GLY A 172 41.56 1.46 6.75
C GLY A 172 40.39 1.47 5.79
N ALA A 173 40.63 1.48 4.47
CA ALA A 173 39.61 1.34 3.47
C ALA A 173 38.88 -0.01 3.57
N MET A 174 39.61 -1.10 3.74
CA MET A 174 39.06 -2.44 3.95
C MET A 174 38.23 -2.53 5.23
N ALA A 175 38.69 -1.94 6.31
CA ALA A 175 37.94 -1.91 7.58
C ALA A 175 36.65 -1.09 7.46
N GLY A 176 36.69 0.06 6.79
CA GLY A 176 35.50 0.90 6.50
C GLY A 176 34.47 0.14 5.67
N LEU A 177 34.93 -0.55 4.63
CA LEU A 177 34.08 -1.36 3.79
C LEU A 177 33.49 -2.56 4.55
N ALA A 178 34.31 -3.27 5.33
CA ALA A 178 33.87 -4.42 6.15
C ALA A 178 32.80 -3.99 7.16
N HIS A 179 33.01 -2.87 7.86
CA HIS A 179 32.01 -2.31 8.77
C HIS A 179 30.67 -2.08 8.09
N ARG A 180 30.70 -1.54 6.87
CA ARG A 180 29.48 -1.29 6.11
C ARG A 180 28.80 -2.55 5.59
N ILE A 181 29.55 -3.55 5.18
CA ILE A 181 29.00 -4.84 4.72
C ILE A 181 28.30 -5.56 5.88
N LEU A 182 28.86 -5.49 7.08
CA LEU A 182 28.29 -6.11 8.28
C LEU A 182 27.00 -5.41 8.73
N LYS A 183 26.87 -4.09 8.48
CA LYS A 183 25.71 -3.29 8.88
C LYS A 183 24.64 -3.29 7.77
N LYS A 184 23.62 -4.13 7.90
CA LYS A 184 22.45 -4.16 7.01
C LYS A 184 21.75 -2.80 6.95
N GLY A 185 21.15 -2.44 5.81
CA GLY A 185 20.28 -1.28 5.70
C GLY A 185 19.08 -1.37 6.65
N LYS A 186 18.36 -0.27 6.84
CA LYS A 186 17.15 -0.26 7.67
C LYS A 186 15.99 -0.85 6.92
N ASP A 187 15.20 -1.67 7.58
CA ASP A 187 13.94 -2.19 7.08
C ASP A 187 12.88 -1.08 6.99
N ILE A 188 11.89 -1.27 6.12
CA ILE A 188 10.65 -0.50 6.16
C ILE A 188 9.87 -1.01 7.38
N VAL A 189 9.43 -0.11 8.23
CA VAL A 189 8.52 -0.41 9.34
C VAL A 189 7.40 0.60 9.29
N LEU A 190 6.18 0.11 9.14
CA LEU A 190 4.95 0.88 9.18
C LEU A 190 4.20 0.44 10.45
N PRO A 191 4.28 1.19 11.53
CA PRO A 191 3.54 0.87 12.74
C PRO A 191 2.03 1.06 12.54
N SER A 192 1.24 0.39 13.36
CA SER A 192 -0.18 0.72 13.50
C SER A 192 -0.34 2.23 13.76
N GLY A 193 -1.34 2.85 13.15
CA GLY A 193 -1.53 4.29 13.17
C GLY A 193 -0.86 5.05 12.01
N THR A 194 -0.07 4.38 11.16
CA THR A 194 0.52 5.03 9.98
C THR A 194 -0.59 5.44 9.01
N GLU A 195 -0.58 6.71 8.61
CA GLU A 195 -1.48 7.23 7.59
C GLU A 195 -0.92 6.97 6.18
N MET A 196 -1.81 6.52 5.31
CA MET A 196 -1.50 6.17 3.92
C MET A 196 -2.58 6.71 3.01
N THR A 197 -2.18 7.20 1.84
CA THR A 197 -3.10 7.62 0.78
C THR A 197 -2.99 6.66 -0.40
N PHE A 198 -4.10 6.04 -0.75
CA PHE A 198 -4.22 5.21 -1.94
C PHE A 198 -4.97 5.97 -3.03
N VAL A 199 -4.68 5.65 -4.29
CA VAL A 199 -5.41 6.17 -5.44
C VAL A 199 -6.06 5.03 -6.19
N ILE A 200 -7.32 5.18 -6.50
CA ILE A 200 -8.08 4.23 -7.32
C ILE A 200 -7.51 4.25 -8.73
N SER A 201 -6.94 3.13 -9.16
CA SER A 201 -6.15 3.04 -10.40
C SER A 201 -7.01 3.05 -11.66
N ARG A 202 -8.29 2.71 -11.55
CA ARG A 202 -9.27 2.70 -12.66
C ARG A 202 -10.67 2.91 -12.12
N ASP A 203 -11.57 3.41 -12.97
CA ASP A 203 -13.00 3.47 -12.63
C ASP A 203 -13.45 2.10 -12.14
N THR A 204 -13.87 2.04 -10.91
CA THR A 204 -14.31 0.80 -10.29
C THR A 204 -15.78 0.91 -9.98
N THR A 205 -16.60 0.16 -10.72
CA THR A 205 -17.99 -0.05 -10.35
C THR A 205 -18.01 -1.18 -9.33
N ALA A 206 -18.02 -0.82 -8.06
CA ALA A 206 -18.09 -1.78 -6.99
C ALA A 206 -19.52 -2.21 -6.76
N LYS A 207 -19.81 -3.49 -6.94
CA LYS A 207 -21.09 -4.08 -6.55
C LYS A 207 -21.11 -4.29 -5.05
N LYS A 208 -22.22 -3.90 -4.42
CA LYS A 208 -22.49 -4.23 -3.02
C LYS A 208 -22.56 -5.75 -2.88
N VAL A 209 -21.59 -6.34 -2.19
CA VAL A 209 -21.62 -7.76 -1.87
C VAL A 209 -22.18 -7.91 -0.46
N PRO A 210 -23.40 -8.45 -0.28
CA PRO A 210 -23.94 -8.66 1.06
C PRO A 210 -23.06 -9.63 1.82
N ILE A 211 -22.63 -9.25 3.01
CA ILE A 211 -21.90 -10.12 3.91
C ILE A 211 -22.88 -11.20 4.37
N LYS A 212 -22.64 -12.47 4.01
CA LYS A 212 -23.37 -13.59 4.58
C LYS A 212 -23.07 -13.65 6.08
N GLN A 213 -24.10 -13.38 6.89
CA GLN A 213 -24.07 -13.63 8.33
C GLN A 213 -23.99 -15.13 8.60
#